data_d555e8f4a2ecfd084bfa92699293f91b
#
_entry.id   d555e8f4a2ecfd084bfa92699293f91b
#
_cell.length_a   1.000
_cell.length_b   1.000
_cell.length_c   1.000
_cell.angle_alpha   90.00
_cell.angle_beta   90.00
_cell.angle_gamma   90.00
#
_symmetry.space_group_name_H-M   'P 1'
#
loop_
_entity.id
_entity.type
_entity.pdbx_description
1 polymer ?
#
loop_
_entity_poly.entity_id
_entity_poly.type
_entity_poly.pdbx_seq_one_letter_code
_entity_poly.pdbx_strand_id
1 'polypeptide(L)'
;MDDAPRPDPDVHRERPPASPELATEGPLTRDEARAILDRAAELIESGDFADAAVHYNRVIGFDDPAVTAAAFLGLGQALYRLDDEQAAVTQWESILRLPETPSTYRAWREVAAARVRDGNLSGAIVAYREADRRAPAEDKPEIANRLGWLAKETGNSRAAGRYFSRGRGGGPTFPLSWVVIAATVVVSFAAMSPEGRPILEALLLDKPAVADGEYWRLWTVTLVHDPNSLLHLMFNMYALYLCGPLVEQLYGSRLFALFYLLCAAAGSVASYAFGDAPAAVGASGAIFGLFGILFAASRTHNPLIDRRARSLLGQIGTLILINLVIGFSGFLNVDNAAHVGGLLAGLWLGFLMVPGRVPTLKSLWQRPAQTPPAASRSGAMLRPTLGVVALVLALAMGIVAGGSTWDAARLSGQAPSAPSTASANASAAARSADSVASSMSSDARSIRSRI
;
A
#
# COMPACT_ATOMS: atom_id res chain seq x y z
N MET A 1 48.07 -30.72 -4.11
CA MET A 1 47.92 -32.11 -3.71
C MET A 1 46.97 -32.07 -2.54
N ASP A 2 45.72 -32.35 -2.85
CA ASP A 2 44.80 -33.07 -1.97
C ASP A 2 43.51 -33.26 -2.79
N ASP A 3 43.38 -34.53 -3.17
CA ASP A 3 42.33 -35.09 -3.99
C ASP A 3 41.11 -35.36 -3.07
N ALA A 4 40.08 -34.55 -3.15
CA ALA A 4 38.81 -34.87 -2.52
C ALA A 4 37.97 -35.72 -3.48
N PRO A 5 37.42 -36.87 -3.06
CA PRO A 5 36.67 -37.77 -3.93
C PRO A 5 35.33 -37.13 -4.34
N ARG A 6 35.04 -37.20 -5.65
CA ARG A 6 33.74 -36.82 -6.24
C ARG A 6 32.64 -37.76 -5.71
N PRO A 7 31.47 -37.29 -5.38
CA PRO A 7 30.36 -38.16 -5.00
C PRO A 7 29.87 -38.98 -6.20
N ASP A 8 29.65 -40.26 -5.93
CA ASP A 8 29.18 -41.29 -6.84
C ASP A 8 27.78 -40.95 -7.40
N PRO A 9 27.55 -40.94 -8.73
CA PRO A 9 26.24 -40.61 -9.33
C PRO A 9 25.19 -41.73 -9.19
N ASP A 10 25.50 -42.91 -8.66
CA ASP A 10 24.60 -44.07 -8.62
C ASP A 10 24.01 -44.38 -7.24
N VAL A 11 23.66 -43.37 -6.43
CA VAL A 11 22.78 -43.63 -5.29
C VAL A 11 21.34 -43.72 -5.83
N HIS A 12 20.95 -44.93 -6.22
CA HIS A 12 19.55 -45.31 -6.42
C HIS A 12 18.79 -45.01 -5.12
N ARG A 13 18.04 -43.89 -5.09
CA ARG A 13 16.98 -43.69 -4.11
C ARG A 13 15.92 -44.75 -4.40
N GLU A 14 15.90 -45.79 -3.54
CA GLU A 14 14.83 -46.75 -3.52
C GLU A 14 13.50 -46.02 -3.47
N ARG A 15 12.69 -46.21 -4.50
CA ARG A 15 11.33 -45.70 -4.58
C ARG A 15 10.53 -46.39 -3.47
N PRO A 16 9.87 -45.67 -2.55
CA PRO A 16 9.00 -46.31 -1.57
C PRO A 16 7.93 -47.13 -2.29
N PRO A 17 7.54 -48.29 -1.75
CA PRO A 17 6.59 -49.19 -2.40
C PRO A 17 5.27 -48.42 -2.63
N ALA A 18 4.72 -48.53 -3.84
CA ALA A 18 3.43 -47.95 -4.22
C ALA A 18 2.35 -48.46 -3.24
N SER A 19 1.59 -47.51 -2.70
CA SER A 19 0.51 -47.83 -1.76
C SER A 19 -0.52 -48.76 -2.42
N PRO A 20 -0.97 -49.84 -1.75
CA PRO A 20 -1.77 -50.89 -2.35
C PRO A 20 -3.27 -50.53 -2.64
N GLU A 21 -3.68 -49.27 -2.50
CA GLU A 21 -5.07 -48.86 -2.55
C GLU A 21 -5.67 -48.58 -3.95
N LEU A 22 -4.97 -48.88 -5.04
CA LEU A 22 -5.43 -48.52 -6.41
C LEU A 22 -6.16 -49.64 -7.20
N ALA A 23 -6.55 -50.72 -6.56
CA ALA A 23 -7.19 -51.84 -7.24
C ALA A 23 -8.70 -51.92 -7.00
N THR A 24 -9.48 -51.01 -7.59
CA THR A 24 -10.89 -51.30 -7.93
C THR A 24 -11.01 -51.25 -9.45
N GLU A 25 -10.97 -52.43 -10.07
CA GLU A 25 -11.27 -52.65 -11.48
C GLU A 25 -12.79 -52.59 -11.67
N GLY A 26 -13.34 -51.39 -11.90
CA GLY A 26 -14.75 -51.20 -12.18
C GLY A 26 -15.05 -49.74 -12.57
N PRO A 27 -16.22 -49.44 -13.14
CA PRO A 27 -16.64 -48.09 -13.39
C PRO A 27 -16.78 -47.33 -12.07
N LEU A 28 -16.10 -46.16 -11.97
CA LEU A 28 -16.11 -45.31 -10.78
C LEU A 28 -17.52 -44.81 -10.47
N THR A 29 -17.90 -44.82 -9.23
CA THR A 29 -19.05 -44.05 -8.75
C THR A 29 -18.66 -42.57 -8.61
N ARG A 30 -19.66 -41.68 -8.52
CA ARG A 30 -19.45 -40.24 -8.40
C ARG A 30 -18.67 -39.86 -7.11
N ASP A 31 -18.96 -40.59 -6.04
CA ASP A 31 -18.30 -40.31 -4.75
C ASP A 31 -16.86 -40.82 -4.75
N GLU A 32 -16.58 -41.96 -5.37
CA GLU A 32 -15.19 -42.43 -5.56
C GLU A 32 -14.38 -41.49 -6.47
N ALA A 33 -14.97 -41.02 -7.58
CA ALA A 33 -14.32 -40.06 -8.45
C ALA A 33 -13.93 -38.73 -7.69
N ARG A 34 -14.85 -38.26 -6.84
CA ARG A 34 -14.57 -37.08 -5.98
C ARG A 34 -13.48 -37.36 -4.96
N ALA A 35 -13.53 -38.51 -4.27
CA ALA A 35 -12.52 -38.89 -3.31
C ALA A 35 -11.11 -38.98 -3.96
N ILE A 36 -11.03 -39.50 -5.20
CA ILE A 36 -9.79 -39.56 -5.97
C ILE A 36 -9.30 -38.12 -6.31
N LEU A 37 -10.22 -37.21 -6.70
CA LEU A 37 -9.85 -35.81 -6.96
C LEU A 37 -9.33 -35.09 -5.71
N ASP A 38 -9.96 -35.31 -4.55
CA ASP A 38 -9.54 -34.73 -3.28
C ASP A 38 -8.16 -35.27 -2.88
N ARG A 39 -7.94 -36.58 -3.03
CA ARG A 39 -6.65 -37.20 -2.78
C ARG A 39 -5.56 -36.67 -3.71
N ALA A 40 -5.86 -36.54 -5.00
CA ALA A 40 -4.94 -35.94 -5.97
C ALA A 40 -4.58 -34.48 -5.63
N ALA A 41 -5.53 -33.72 -5.09
CA ALA A 41 -5.28 -32.35 -4.65
C ALA A 41 -4.36 -32.32 -3.43
N GLU A 42 -4.51 -33.24 -2.46
CA GLU A 42 -3.58 -33.39 -1.33
C GLU A 42 -2.16 -33.72 -1.80
N LEU A 43 -2.02 -34.58 -2.80
CA LEU A 43 -0.71 -34.94 -3.39
C LEU A 43 -0.06 -33.74 -4.10
N ILE A 44 -0.84 -32.86 -4.73
CA ILE A 44 -0.31 -31.59 -5.24
C ILE A 44 0.21 -30.70 -4.10
N GLU A 45 -0.49 -30.67 -2.98
CA GLU A 45 -0.09 -29.86 -1.81
C GLU A 45 1.18 -30.39 -1.13
N SER A 46 1.32 -31.73 -1.06
CA SER A 46 2.54 -32.40 -0.52
C SER A 46 3.74 -32.31 -1.48
N GLY A 47 3.51 -32.04 -2.75
CA GLY A 47 4.59 -31.99 -3.77
C GLY A 47 4.76 -33.28 -4.56
N ASP A 48 3.92 -34.28 -4.33
CA ASP A 48 3.95 -35.61 -4.98
C ASP A 48 3.25 -35.56 -6.36
N PHE A 49 3.79 -34.75 -7.28
CA PHE A 49 3.14 -34.41 -8.55
C PHE A 49 2.95 -35.61 -9.48
N ALA A 50 3.87 -36.59 -9.44
CA ALA A 50 3.75 -37.80 -10.26
C ALA A 50 2.56 -38.66 -9.83
N ASP A 51 2.41 -38.87 -8.53
CA ASP A 51 1.28 -39.65 -7.99
C ASP A 51 -0.06 -38.89 -8.15
N ALA A 52 -0.03 -37.56 -7.98
CA ALA A 52 -1.19 -36.72 -8.29
C ALA A 52 -1.64 -36.87 -9.74
N ALA A 53 -0.70 -36.89 -10.69
CA ALA A 53 -1.02 -37.08 -12.12
C ALA A 53 -1.68 -38.45 -12.39
N VAL A 54 -1.23 -39.51 -11.74
CA VAL A 54 -1.85 -40.86 -11.86
C VAL A 54 -3.30 -40.81 -11.35
N HIS A 55 -3.55 -40.22 -10.19
CA HIS A 55 -4.89 -40.10 -9.62
C HIS A 55 -5.83 -39.27 -10.49
N TYR A 56 -5.40 -38.11 -10.98
CA TYR A 56 -6.22 -37.30 -11.91
C TYR A 56 -6.52 -38.05 -13.21
N ASN A 57 -5.53 -38.73 -13.79
CA ASN A 57 -5.71 -39.47 -15.03
C ASN A 57 -6.77 -40.59 -14.90
N ARG A 58 -6.90 -41.19 -13.72
CA ARG A 58 -7.93 -42.24 -13.46
C ARG A 58 -9.37 -41.71 -13.55
N VAL A 59 -9.61 -40.44 -13.32
CA VAL A 59 -10.93 -39.80 -13.31
C VAL A 59 -11.30 -39.21 -14.67
N ILE A 60 -10.34 -39.09 -15.59
CA ILE A 60 -10.58 -38.55 -16.93
C ILE A 60 -11.50 -39.52 -17.69
N GLY A 61 -12.58 -38.98 -18.31
CA GLY A 61 -13.58 -39.73 -19.01
C GLY A 61 -14.77 -40.16 -18.15
N PHE A 62 -14.81 -39.73 -16.88
CA PHE A 62 -16.01 -39.89 -16.05
C PHE A 62 -17.20 -39.16 -16.70
N ASP A 63 -18.39 -39.75 -16.60
CA ASP A 63 -19.62 -39.29 -17.30
C ASP A 63 -20.15 -37.91 -16.81
N ASP A 64 -19.53 -37.27 -15.82
CA ASP A 64 -19.83 -35.90 -15.38
C ASP A 64 -18.79 -34.93 -15.97
N PRO A 65 -19.18 -34.00 -16.86
CA PRO A 65 -18.27 -33.04 -17.45
C PRO A 65 -17.56 -32.17 -16.44
N ALA A 66 -18.15 -31.86 -15.28
CA ALA A 66 -17.53 -31.03 -14.25
C ALA A 66 -16.42 -31.80 -13.53
N VAL A 67 -16.62 -33.09 -13.27
CA VAL A 67 -15.63 -33.97 -12.65
C VAL A 67 -14.46 -34.21 -13.61
N THR A 68 -14.73 -34.54 -14.86
CA THR A 68 -13.73 -34.72 -15.91
C THR A 68 -12.93 -33.40 -16.15
N ALA A 69 -13.59 -32.24 -16.19
CA ALA A 69 -12.92 -30.97 -16.32
C ALA A 69 -12.00 -30.63 -15.11
N ALA A 70 -12.43 -31.00 -13.91
CA ALA A 70 -11.61 -30.85 -12.71
C ALA A 70 -10.36 -31.77 -12.75
N ALA A 71 -10.52 -33.01 -13.23
CA ALA A 71 -9.43 -33.96 -13.42
C ALA A 71 -8.41 -33.45 -14.45
N PHE A 72 -8.85 -32.95 -15.61
CA PHE A 72 -7.95 -32.35 -16.60
C PHE A 72 -7.23 -31.11 -16.05
N LEU A 73 -7.92 -30.28 -15.27
CA LEU A 73 -7.31 -29.08 -14.67
C LEU A 73 -6.19 -29.46 -13.71
N GLY A 74 -6.45 -30.44 -12.83
CA GLY A 74 -5.47 -30.92 -11.86
C GLY A 74 -4.31 -31.68 -12.53
N LEU A 75 -4.60 -32.52 -13.53
CA LEU A 75 -3.57 -33.22 -14.30
C LEU A 75 -2.64 -32.22 -15.01
N GLY A 76 -3.19 -31.25 -15.71
CA GLY A 76 -2.38 -30.19 -16.33
C GLY A 76 -1.54 -29.46 -15.29
N GLN A 77 -2.05 -29.32 -14.08
CA GLN A 77 -1.32 -28.73 -12.97
C GLN A 77 -0.14 -29.60 -12.50
N ALA A 78 -0.37 -30.91 -12.36
CA ALA A 78 0.68 -31.83 -11.98
C ALA A 78 1.79 -31.91 -13.05
N LEU A 79 1.41 -32.03 -14.33
CA LEU A 79 2.34 -32.04 -15.47
C LEU A 79 3.19 -30.78 -15.54
N TYR A 80 2.59 -29.62 -15.37
CA TYR A 80 3.33 -28.36 -15.34
C TYR A 80 4.38 -28.30 -14.22
N ARG A 81 4.08 -28.95 -13.08
CA ARG A 81 5.02 -29.02 -11.96
C ARG A 81 6.13 -30.04 -12.19
N LEU A 82 5.91 -31.00 -13.09
CA LEU A 82 6.89 -31.97 -13.57
C LEU A 82 7.69 -31.46 -14.78
N ASP A 83 7.61 -30.14 -15.07
CA ASP A 83 8.28 -29.47 -16.20
C ASP A 83 7.80 -29.92 -17.59
N ASP A 84 6.67 -30.66 -17.69
CA ASP A 84 6.05 -31.00 -18.96
C ASP A 84 4.94 -29.97 -19.32
N GLU A 85 5.39 -28.80 -19.75
CA GLU A 85 4.46 -27.70 -20.07
C GLU A 85 3.57 -28.01 -21.28
N GLN A 86 4.08 -28.72 -22.28
CA GLN A 86 3.32 -29.02 -23.49
C GLN A 86 2.18 -29.98 -23.21
N ALA A 87 2.44 -31.02 -22.42
CA ALA A 87 1.39 -31.92 -21.97
C ALA A 87 0.37 -31.20 -21.07
N ALA A 88 0.81 -30.31 -20.18
CA ALA A 88 -0.07 -29.52 -19.34
C ALA A 88 -1.05 -28.65 -20.15
N VAL A 89 -0.56 -27.93 -21.16
CA VAL A 89 -1.39 -27.11 -22.05
C VAL A 89 -2.41 -27.97 -22.79
N THR A 90 -2.02 -29.15 -23.25
CA THR A 90 -2.93 -30.09 -23.91
C THR A 90 -4.09 -30.50 -23.01
N GLN A 91 -3.83 -30.73 -21.72
CA GLN A 91 -4.88 -31.06 -20.77
C GLN A 91 -5.82 -29.86 -20.52
N TRP A 92 -5.27 -28.66 -20.36
CA TRP A 92 -6.10 -27.46 -20.18
C TRP A 92 -6.94 -27.14 -21.42
N GLU A 93 -6.42 -27.34 -22.64
CA GLU A 93 -7.18 -27.18 -23.88
C GLU A 93 -8.27 -28.24 -24.04
N SER A 94 -8.09 -29.44 -23.47
CA SER A 94 -9.12 -30.48 -23.47
C SER A 94 -10.39 -30.06 -22.72
N ILE A 95 -10.23 -29.25 -21.64
CA ILE A 95 -11.37 -28.68 -20.90
C ILE A 95 -12.19 -27.75 -21.80
N LEU A 96 -11.56 -27.04 -22.72
CA LEU A 96 -12.26 -26.07 -23.59
C LEU A 96 -13.15 -26.73 -24.62
N ARG A 97 -13.02 -28.04 -24.81
CA ARG A 97 -13.86 -28.86 -25.70
C ARG A 97 -15.07 -29.50 -24.99
N LEU A 98 -15.09 -29.46 -23.65
CA LEU A 98 -16.18 -29.92 -22.82
C LEU A 98 -17.28 -28.86 -22.69
N PRO A 99 -18.51 -29.26 -22.28
CA PRO A 99 -19.49 -28.29 -21.83
C PRO A 99 -18.94 -27.34 -20.77
N GLU A 100 -19.52 -26.15 -20.69
CA GLU A 100 -19.05 -25.12 -19.76
C GLU A 100 -19.20 -25.57 -18.30
N THR A 101 -18.12 -25.49 -17.54
CA THR A 101 -18.03 -25.92 -16.14
C THR A 101 -17.32 -24.84 -15.32
N PRO A 102 -17.35 -24.89 -13.98
CA PRO A 102 -16.55 -23.98 -13.14
C PRO A 102 -15.03 -24.03 -13.41
N SER A 103 -14.52 -25.10 -14.01
CA SER A 103 -13.10 -25.24 -14.40
C SER A 103 -12.78 -24.54 -15.71
N THR A 104 -13.76 -24.21 -16.56
CA THR A 104 -13.54 -23.66 -17.90
C THR A 104 -12.80 -22.31 -17.88
N TYR A 105 -13.17 -21.37 -16.99
CA TYR A 105 -12.46 -20.08 -16.91
C TYR A 105 -11.02 -20.24 -16.39
N ARG A 106 -10.79 -21.22 -15.52
CA ARG A 106 -9.45 -21.55 -15.01
C ARG A 106 -8.58 -22.13 -16.11
N ALA A 107 -9.13 -23.01 -16.95
CA ALA A 107 -8.44 -23.53 -18.13
C ALA A 107 -8.05 -22.41 -19.09
N TRP A 108 -8.96 -21.51 -19.43
CA TRP A 108 -8.64 -20.33 -20.25
C TRP A 108 -7.54 -19.48 -19.65
N ARG A 109 -7.50 -19.34 -18.34
CA ARG A 109 -6.45 -18.58 -17.64
C ARG A 109 -5.08 -19.25 -17.74
N GLU A 110 -5.00 -20.58 -17.59
CA GLU A 110 -3.75 -21.32 -17.71
C GLU A 110 -3.26 -21.34 -19.16
N VAL A 111 -4.15 -21.56 -20.15
CA VAL A 111 -3.81 -21.45 -21.58
C VAL A 111 -3.32 -20.04 -21.94
N ALA A 112 -3.94 -19.00 -21.37
CA ALA A 112 -3.47 -17.64 -21.57
C ALA A 112 -2.05 -17.43 -21.01
N ALA A 113 -1.78 -17.97 -19.83
CA ALA A 113 -0.47 -17.89 -19.21
C ALA A 113 0.61 -18.62 -20.04
N ALA A 114 0.28 -19.81 -20.56
CA ALA A 114 1.17 -20.53 -21.47
C ALA A 114 1.48 -19.71 -22.73
N ARG A 115 0.45 -19.15 -23.39
CA ARG A 115 0.64 -18.29 -24.58
C ARG A 115 1.52 -17.08 -24.35
N VAL A 116 1.51 -16.55 -23.13
CA VAL A 116 2.43 -15.46 -22.80
C VAL A 116 3.88 -15.95 -22.72
N ARG A 117 4.12 -17.11 -22.11
CA ARG A 117 5.48 -17.70 -22.04
C ARG A 117 6.04 -17.99 -23.42
N ASP A 118 5.16 -18.40 -24.35
CA ASP A 118 5.48 -18.61 -25.76
C ASP A 118 5.66 -17.31 -26.55
N GLY A 119 5.49 -16.13 -25.91
CA GLY A 119 5.55 -14.83 -26.61
C GLY A 119 4.33 -14.49 -27.45
N ASN A 120 3.30 -15.34 -27.47
CA ASN A 120 2.05 -15.09 -28.19
C ASN A 120 1.11 -14.19 -27.41
N LEU A 121 1.48 -12.89 -27.29
CA LEU A 121 0.73 -11.92 -26.47
C LEU A 121 -0.68 -11.67 -27.03
N SER A 122 -0.87 -11.70 -28.33
CA SER A 122 -2.19 -11.52 -28.96
C SER A 122 -3.14 -12.69 -28.63
N GLY A 123 -2.67 -13.92 -28.74
CA GLY A 123 -3.40 -15.12 -28.34
C GLY A 123 -3.69 -15.16 -26.84
N ALA A 124 -2.75 -14.68 -26.03
CA ALA A 124 -2.94 -14.56 -24.57
C ALA A 124 -4.05 -13.57 -24.21
N ILE A 125 -4.12 -12.42 -24.87
CA ILE A 125 -5.19 -11.43 -24.66
C ILE A 125 -6.55 -12.04 -24.98
N VAL A 126 -6.68 -12.80 -26.05
CA VAL A 126 -7.93 -13.49 -26.41
C VAL A 126 -8.31 -14.47 -25.32
N ALA A 127 -7.39 -15.32 -24.90
CA ALA A 127 -7.65 -16.33 -23.87
C ALA A 127 -8.01 -15.72 -22.51
N TYR A 128 -7.31 -14.65 -22.07
CA TYR A 128 -7.69 -13.94 -20.83
C TYR A 128 -9.05 -13.25 -20.93
N ARG A 129 -9.47 -12.78 -22.12
CA ARG A 129 -10.84 -12.25 -22.28
C ARG A 129 -11.90 -13.34 -22.14
N GLU A 130 -11.62 -14.54 -22.65
CA GLU A 130 -12.51 -15.69 -22.46
C GLU A 130 -12.59 -16.11 -20.99
N ALA A 131 -11.46 -16.09 -20.27
CA ALA A 131 -11.43 -16.28 -18.82
C ALA A 131 -12.23 -15.20 -18.08
N ASP A 132 -12.02 -13.92 -18.40
CA ASP A 132 -12.71 -12.77 -17.77
C ASP A 132 -14.23 -12.80 -17.94
N ARG A 133 -14.70 -13.29 -19.09
CA ARG A 133 -16.14 -13.43 -19.38
C ARG A 133 -16.81 -14.42 -18.42
N ARG A 134 -16.12 -15.50 -18.09
CA ARG A 134 -16.64 -16.66 -17.34
C ARG A 134 -16.26 -16.65 -15.85
N ALA A 135 -15.26 -15.88 -15.48
CA ALA A 135 -14.76 -15.82 -14.11
C ALA A 135 -15.82 -15.29 -13.13
N PRO A 136 -15.86 -15.82 -11.90
CA PRO A 136 -16.65 -15.24 -10.83
C PRO A 136 -16.16 -13.83 -10.48
N ALA A 137 -17.02 -13.04 -9.85
CA ALA A 137 -16.75 -11.62 -9.58
C ALA A 137 -15.46 -11.39 -8.79
N GLU A 138 -15.11 -12.30 -7.89
CA GLU A 138 -13.90 -12.27 -7.07
C GLU A 138 -12.60 -12.39 -7.87
N ASP A 139 -12.60 -13.17 -8.97
CA ASP A 139 -11.40 -13.41 -9.80
C ASP A 139 -11.25 -12.41 -10.95
N LYS A 140 -12.32 -11.69 -11.32
CA LYS A 140 -12.29 -10.69 -12.40
C LYS A 140 -11.24 -9.58 -12.20
N PRO A 141 -10.99 -9.07 -11.00
CA PRO A 141 -9.95 -8.05 -10.80
C PRO A 141 -8.54 -8.53 -11.14
N GLU A 142 -8.21 -9.78 -10.81
CA GLU A 142 -6.90 -10.36 -11.15
C GLU A 142 -6.75 -10.50 -12.66
N ILE A 143 -7.75 -11.08 -13.33
CA ILE A 143 -7.73 -11.26 -14.80
C ILE A 143 -7.66 -9.93 -15.51
N ALA A 144 -8.40 -8.91 -15.03
CA ALA A 144 -8.34 -7.58 -15.58
C ALA A 144 -6.93 -6.95 -15.45
N ASN A 145 -6.26 -7.16 -14.32
CA ASN A 145 -4.87 -6.69 -14.17
C ASN A 145 -3.93 -7.35 -15.20
N ARG A 146 -4.07 -8.66 -15.44
CA ARG A 146 -3.28 -9.37 -16.47
C ARG A 146 -3.54 -8.81 -17.87
N LEU A 147 -4.80 -8.59 -18.23
CA LEU A 147 -5.19 -7.93 -19.48
C LEU A 147 -4.63 -6.50 -19.57
N GLY A 148 -4.58 -5.78 -18.47
CA GLY A 148 -3.98 -4.44 -18.39
C GLY A 148 -2.50 -4.45 -18.75
N TRP A 149 -1.73 -5.37 -18.18
CA TRP A 149 -0.31 -5.53 -18.49
C TRP A 149 -0.09 -5.95 -19.94
N LEU A 150 -0.82 -6.92 -20.44
CA LEU A 150 -0.73 -7.35 -21.84
C LEU A 150 -1.08 -6.22 -22.81
N ALA A 151 -2.12 -5.45 -22.52
CA ALA A 151 -2.48 -4.28 -23.33
C ALA A 151 -1.37 -3.21 -23.33
N LYS A 152 -0.68 -3.03 -22.20
CA LYS A 152 0.46 -2.10 -22.09
C LYS A 152 1.65 -2.58 -22.91
N GLU A 153 2.01 -3.86 -22.80
CA GLU A 153 3.13 -4.46 -23.58
C GLU A 153 2.86 -4.43 -25.09
N THR A 154 1.60 -4.58 -25.50
CA THR A 154 1.20 -4.47 -26.92
C THR A 154 0.95 -3.03 -27.39
N GLY A 155 1.33 -2.02 -26.59
CA GLY A 155 1.25 -0.58 -26.95
C GLY A 155 -0.14 0.04 -26.82
N ASN A 156 -1.16 -0.69 -26.34
CA ASN A 156 -2.52 -0.17 -26.20
C ASN A 156 -2.75 0.44 -24.81
N SER A 157 -2.18 1.62 -24.58
CA SER A 157 -2.27 2.33 -23.28
C SER A 157 -3.70 2.67 -22.84
N ARG A 158 -4.63 2.94 -23.79
CA ARG A 158 -6.04 3.21 -23.46
C ARG A 158 -6.74 1.95 -22.92
N ALA A 159 -6.52 0.81 -23.55
CA ALA A 159 -7.06 -0.47 -23.07
C ALA A 159 -6.43 -0.86 -21.72
N ALA A 160 -5.12 -0.66 -21.56
CA ALA A 160 -4.41 -0.91 -20.31
C ALA A 160 -5.03 -0.12 -19.15
N GLY A 161 -5.28 1.18 -19.33
CA GLY A 161 -5.92 2.04 -18.32
C GLY A 161 -7.31 1.52 -17.91
N ARG A 162 -8.14 1.10 -18.88
CA ARG A 162 -9.47 0.52 -18.60
C ARG A 162 -9.39 -0.80 -17.83
N TYR A 163 -8.48 -1.68 -18.20
CA TYR A 163 -8.30 -2.95 -17.51
C TYR A 163 -7.76 -2.76 -16.10
N PHE A 164 -6.78 -1.88 -15.90
CA PHE A 164 -6.28 -1.58 -14.56
C PHE A 164 -7.33 -0.92 -13.65
N SER A 165 -8.23 -0.09 -14.21
CA SER A 165 -9.33 0.47 -13.41
C SER A 165 -10.31 -0.63 -12.96
N ARG A 166 -10.66 -1.58 -13.84
CA ARG A 166 -11.46 -2.75 -13.50
C ARG A 166 -10.77 -3.65 -12.47
N GLY A 167 -9.46 -3.87 -12.62
CA GLY A 167 -8.64 -4.65 -11.69
C GLY A 167 -8.56 -4.03 -10.28
N ARG A 168 -8.82 -2.73 -10.16
CA ARG A 168 -8.93 -2.03 -8.87
C ARG A 168 -10.33 -2.04 -8.24
N GLY A 169 -11.30 -2.70 -8.85
CA GLY A 169 -12.65 -2.80 -8.32
C GLY A 169 -13.64 -1.78 -8.85
N GLY A 170 -13.43 -1.28 -10.08
CA GLY A 170 -14.41 -0.52 -10.85
C GLY A 170 -14.67 0.90 -10.38
N GLY A 171 -14.36 1.85 -11.23
CA GLY A 171 -14.59 3.28 -11.14
C GLY A 171 -13.29 4.07 -11.30
N PRO A 172 -13.34 5.28 -11.84
CA PRO A 172 -12.22 6.21 -11.80
C PRO A 172 -12.05 6.67 -10.35
N THR A 173 -11.43 5.86 -9.51
CA THR A 173 -11.04 6.31 -8.18
C THR A 173 -9.82 7.20 -8.37
N PHE A 174 -10.03 8.50 -8.27
CA PHE A 174 -8.92 9.41 -8.00
C PHE A 174 -8.17 8.84 -6.80
N PRO A 175 -6.85 8.68 -6.89
CA PRO A 175 -6.08 8.27 -5.73
C PRO A 175 -6.39 9.19 -4.54
N LEU A 176 -6.57 8.62 -3.36
CA LEU A 176 -6.85 9.41 -2.15
C LEU A 176 -5.71 10.40 -1.87
N SER A 177 -4.48 10.04 -2.22
CA SER A 177 -3.31 10.92 -2.17
C SER A 177 -3.51 12.23 -2.93
N TRP A 178 -4.19 12.21 -4.08
CA TRP A 178 -4.53 13.43 -4.83
C TRP A 178 -5.60 14.27 -4.13
N VAL A 179 -6.55 13.62 -3.45
CA VAL A 179 -7.56 14.33 -2.64
C VAL A 179 -6.88 15.03 -1.47
N VAL A 180 -5.94 14.36 -0.80
CA VAL A 180 -5.15 14.97 0.29
C VAL A 180 -4.34 16.16 -0.23
N ILE A 181 -3.66 16.03 -1.38
CA ILE A 181 -2.92 17.16 -2.00
C ILE A 181 -3.86 18.33 -2.28
N ALA A 182 -5.00 18.09 -2.94
CA ALA A 182 -5.95 19.14 -3.27
C ALA A 182 -6.50 19.84 -2.03
N ALA A 183 -6.90 19.08 -1.02
CA ALA A 183 -7.40 19.63 0.25
C ALA A 183 -6.31 20.47 0.96
N THR A 184 -5.08 19.97 1.04
CA THR A 184 -3.95 20.70 1.64
C THR A 184 -3.66 22.00 0.89
N VAL A 185 -3.65 21.97 -0.45
CA VAL A 185 -3.42 23.16 -1.27
C VAL A 185 -4.51 24.21 -1.02
N VAL A 186 -5.80 23.80 -1.08
CA VAL A 186 -6.93 24.71 -0.86
C VAL A 186 -6.89 25.34 0.54
N VAL A 187 -6.70 24.53 1.58
CA VAL A 187 -6.67 25.01 2.97
C VAL A 187 -5.44 25.89 3.21
N SER A 188 -4.26 25.51 2.69
CA SER A 188 -3.04 26.33 2.83
C SER A 188 -3.19 27.68 2.14
N PHE A 189 -3.73 27.76 0.92
CA PHE A 189 -3.97 29.03 0.26
C PHE A 189 -5.00 29.88 0.99
N ALA A 190 -6.08 29.27 1.51
CA ALA A 190 -7.03 29.97 2.35
C ALA A 190 -6.36 30.55 3.62
N ALA A 191 -5.51 29.76 4.29
CA ALA A 191 -4.79 30.19 5.49
C ALA A 191 -3.70 31.25 5.23
N MET A 192 -3.16 31.30 4.00
CA MET A 192 -2.18 32.30 3.56
C MET A 192 -2.81 33.65 3.16
N SER A 193 -4.12 33.71 2.96
CA SER A 193 -4.81 34.96 2.63
C SER A 193 -4.79 35.94 3.82
N PRO A 194 -4.93 37.25 3.58
CA PRO A 194 -4.96 38.25 4.67
C PRO A 194 -6.04 37.95 5.73
N GLU A 195 -7.19 37.45 5.29
CA GLU A 195 -8.35 37.06 6.13
C GLU A 195 -8.20 35.66 6.71
N GLY A 196 -7.23 34.86 6.21
CA GLY A 196 -7.07 33.45 6.55
C GLY A 196 -6.29 33.16 7.83
N ARG A 197 -5.77 34.20 8.49
CA ARG A 197 -5.03 34.06 9.74
C ARG A 197 -5.76 33.23 10.81
N PRO A 198 -7.08 33.38 11.04
CA PRO A 198 -7.81 32.53 11.99
C PRO A 198 -7.79 31.04 11.59
N ILE A 199 -7.78 30.73 10.29
CA ILE A 199 -7.67 29.34 9.79
C ILE A 199 -6.29 28.78 10.14
N LEU A 200 -5.22 29.55 9.90
CA LEU A 200 -3.87 29.16 10.26
C LEU A 200 -3.76 28.87 11.76
N GLU A 201 -4.20 29.82 12.60
CA GLU A 201 -4.15 29.77 14.07
C GLU A 201 -4.98 28.59 14.63
N ALA A 202 -6.11 28.24 14.00
CA ALA A 202 -6.93 27.10 14.40
C ALA A 202 -6.33 25.74 14.05
N LEU A 203 -5.52 25.65 12.96
CA LEU A 203 -5.07 24.37 12.41
C LEU A 203 -3.61 24.06 12.63
N LEU A 204 -2.75 25.06 12.89
CA LEU A 204 -1.33 24.83 13.16
C LEU A 204 -1.12 24.02 14.44
N LEU A 205 0.02 23.35 14.55
CA LEU A 205 0.45 22.67 15.76
C LEU A 205 0.90 23.73 16.78
N ASP A 206 -0.04 24.23 17.59
CA ASP A 206 0.23 25.07 18.76
C ASP A 206 0.46 24.16 19.96
N LYS A 207 1.69 24.07 20.42
CA LYS A 207 2.07 23.12 21.48
C LYS A 207 1.43 23.48 22.85
N PRO A 208 1.36 24.75 23.28
CA PRO A 208 0.56 25.15 24.41
C PRO A 208 -0.92 24.71 24.31
N ALA A 209 -1.56 24.90 23.15
CA ALA A 209 -2.95 24.50 22.96
C ALA A 209 -3.13 22.96 22.97
N VAL A 210 -2.14 22.21 22.47
CA VAL A 210 -2.13 20.74 22.58
C VAL A 210 -2.04 20.30 24.06
N ALA A 211 -1.23 20.99 24.88
CA ALA A 211 -1.16 20.75 26.32
C ALA A 211 -2.51 21.02 27.01
N ASP A 212 -3.29 21.98 26.50
CA ASP A 212 -4.63 22.31 26.96
C ASP A 212 -5.72 21.39 26.41
N GLY A 213 -5.34 20.35 25.61
CA GLY A 213 -6.27 19.31 25.12
C GLY A 213 -6.70 19.47 23.65
N GLU A 214 -6.17 20.43 22.89
CA GLU A 214 -6.51 20.61 21.48
C GLU A 214 -5.79 19.58 20.57
N TYR A 215 -6.03 18.30 20.83
CA TYR A 215 -5.32 17.19 20.17
C TYR A 215 -5.58 17.08 18.66
N TRP A 216 -6.65 17.65 18.12
CA TRP A 216 -6.88 17.67 16.67
C TRP A 216 -5.72 18.33 15.87
N ARG A 217 -4.99 19.23 16.50
CA ARG A 217 -3.83 19.93 15.94
C ARG A 217 -2.70 18.98 15.51
N LEU A 218 -2.64 17.77 16.11
CA LEU A 218 -1.69 16.73 15.73
C LEU A 218 -1.88 16.26 14.27
N TRP A 219 -3.07 16.47 13.70
CA TRP A 219 -3.39 16.10 12.32
C TRP A 219 -3.64 17.32 11.43
N THR A 220 -4.32 18.35 11.93
CA THR A 220 -4.69 19.52 11.13
C THR A 220 -3.48 20.34 10.70
N VAL A 221 -2.37 20.26 11.43
CA VAL A 221 -1.07 20.87 11.06
C VAL A 221 -0.63 20.52 9.64
N THR A 222 -1.01 19.32 9.13
CA THR A 222 -0.66 18.88 7.78
C THR A 222 -1.38 19.64 6.68
N LEU A 223 -2.46 20.36 7.01
CA LEU A 223 -3.27 21.11 6.07
C LEU A 223 -2.80 22.57 5.88
N VAL A 224 -1.94 23.06 6.76
CA VAL A 224 -1.47 24.46 6.73
C VAL A 224 0.04 24.52 6.59
N HIS A 225 0.53 25.55 5.90
CA HIS A 225 1.93 25.78 5.60
C HIS A 225 2.35 27.21 5.93
N ASP A 226 3.65 27.48 5.97
CA ASP A 226 4.20 28.80 6.27
C ASP A 226 3.68 29.84 5.27
N PRO A 227 2.94 30.86 5.71
CA PRO A 227 2.40 31.90 4.83
C PRO A 227 3.49 32.75 4.16
N ASN A 228 4.70 32.77 4.70
CA ASN A 228 5.81 33.52 4.14
C ASN A 228 6.66 32.69 3.16
N SER A 229 6.36 31.38 3.01
CA SER A 229 7.14 30.48 2.16
C SER A 229 6.27 29.55 1.31
N LEU A 230 5.89 30.02 0.12
CA LEU A 230 5.20 29.19 -0.87
C LEU A 230 6.02 27.96 -1.26
N LEU A 231 7.35 28.05 -1.22
CA LEU A 231 8.25 26.94 -1.51
C LEU A 231 8.06 25.79 -0.50
N HIS A 232 7.74 26.09 0.76
CA HIS A 232 7.44 25.06 1.76
C HIS A 232 6.23 24.23 1.37
N LEU A 233 5.12 24.86 0.93
CA LEU A 233 3.95 24.15 0.41
C LEU A 233 4.28 23.37 -0.87
N MET A 234 4.99 23.99 -1.83
CA MET A 234 5.34 23.35 -3.10
C MET A 234 6.17 22.07 -2.89
N PHE A 235 7.21 22.12 -2.07
CA PHE A 235 8.05 20.94 -1.80
C PHE A 235 7.29 19.83 -1.09
N ASN A 236 6.42 20.16 -0.13
CA ASN A 236 5.56 19.17 0.52
C ASN A 236 4.61 18.50 -0.49
N MET A 237 3.94 19.29 -1.31
CA MET A 237 2.99 18.75 -2.28
C MET A 237 3.69 17.96 -3.39
N TYR A 238 4.87 18.38 -3.83
CA TYR A 238 5.67 17.62 -4.77
C TYR A 238 6.15 16.28 -4.19
N ALA A 239 6.61 16.28 -2.94
CA ALA A 239 7.02 15.05 -2.27
C ALA A 239 5.82 14.09 -2.09
N LEU A 240 4.65 14.61 -1.68
CA LEU A 240 3.43 13.81 -1.55
C LEU A 240 2.92 13.31 -2.91
N TYR A 241 3.04 14.11 -3.97
CA TYR A 241 2.74 13.69 -5.35
C TYR A 241 3.61 12.50 -5.80
N LEU A 242 4.88 12.46 -5.40
CA LEU A 242 5.78 11.37 -5.74
C LEU A 242 5.53 10.11 -4.89
N CYS A 243 5.43 10.25 -3.57
CA CYS A 243 5.35 9.09 -2.66
C CYS A 243 3.92 8.60 -2.42
N GLY A 244 2.94 9.49 -2.37
CA GLY A 244 1.56 9.16 -2.02
C GLY A 244 0.93 8.11 -2.92
N PRO A 245 0.89 8.31 -4.26
CA PRO A 245 0.37 7.31 -5.19
C PRO A 245 1.11 5.98 -5.14
N LEU A 246 2.43 5.97 -4.86
CA LEU A 246 3.21 4.75 -4.72
C LEU A 246 2.78 3.94 -3.49
N VAL A 247 2.64 4.58 -2.34
CA VAL A 247 2.14 3.93 -1.11
C VAL A 247 0.71 3.44 -1.34
N GLU A 248 -0.13 4.26 -1.95
CA GLU A 248 -1.52 3.89 -2.24
C GLU A 248 -1.62 2.72 -3.23
N GLN A 249 -0.72 2.65 -4.22
CA GLN A 249 -0.64 1.52 -5.14
C GLN A 249 -0.21 0.23 -4.44
N LEU A 250 0.76 0.30 -3.54
CA LEU A 250 1.30 -0.86 -2.83
C LEU A 250 0.33 -1.40 -1.77
N TYR A 251 -0.33 -0.52 -1.04
CA TYR A 251 -1.12 -0.88 0.14
C TYR A 251 -2.62 -0.65 -0.01
N GLY A 252 -3.03 0.15 -0.98
CA GLY A 252 -4.43 0.58 -1.20
C GLY A 252 -4.80 1.82 -0.38
N SER A 253 -5.89 2.49 -0.80
CA SER A 253 -6.30 3.80 -0.26
C SER A 253 -6.60 3.78 1.25
N ARG A 254 -7.17 2.67 1.77
CA ARG A 254 -7.48 2.55 3.21
C ARG A 254 -6.22 2.54 4.08
N LEU A 255 -5.21 1.75 3.69
CA LEU A 255 -3.94 1.70 4.42
C LEU A 255 -3.12 2.97 4.18
N PHE A 256 -3.16 3.56 2.99
CA PHE A 256 -2.57 4.88 2.76
C PHE A 256 -3.13 5.93 3.73
N ALA A 257 -4.46 6.02 3.90
CA ALA A 257 -5.08 6.93 4.85
C ALA A 257 -4.61 6.68 6.29
N LEU A 258 -4.63 5.42 6.72
CA LEU A 258 -4.16 5.03 8.05
C LEU A 258 -2.69 5.41 8.27
N PHE A 259 -1.83 5.12 7.31
CA PHE A 259 -0.41 5.45 7.35
C PHE A 259 -0.18 6.96 7.42
N TYR A 260 -0.85 7.73 6.56
CA TYR A 260 -0.75 9.17 6.56
C TYR A 260 -1.12 9.77 7.91
N LEU A 261 -2.25 9.33 8.49
CA LEU A 261 -2.72 9.81 9.78
C LEU A 261 -1.81 9.40 10.95
N LEU A 262 -1.33 8.15 10.99
CA LEU A 262 -0.43 7.69 12.04
C LEU A 262 0.94 8.38 11.96
N CYS A 263 1.48 8.56 10.75
CA CYS A 263 2.74 9.26 10.55
C CYS A 263 2.63 10.77 10.84
N ALA A 264 1.48 11.40 10.51
CA ALA A 264 1.19 12.78 10.91
C ALA A 264 1.20 12.92 12.43
N ALA A 265 0.44 12.09 13.13
CA ALA A 265 0.39 12.09 14.58
C ALA A 265 1.78 11.85 15.19
N ALA A 266 2.56 10.90 14.65
CA ALA A 266 3.90 10.59 15.16
C ALA A 266 4.87 11.76 14.98
N GLY A 267 4.85 12.42 13.83
CA GLY A 267 5.62 13.63 13.59
C GLY A 267 5.23 14.75 14.56
N SER A 268 3.93 15.00 14.69
CA SER A 268 3.40 16.04 15.59
C SER A 268 3.71 15.77 17.05
N VAL A 269 3.59 14.52 17.51
CA VAL A 269 3.93 14.13 18.90
C VAL A 269 5.42 14.28 19.14
N ALA A 270 6.26 13.90 18.17
CA ALA A 270 7.71 14.09 18.30
C ALA A 270 8.09 15.57 18.33
N SER A 271 7.47 16.41 17.51
CA SER A 271 7.61 17.87 17.56
C SER A 271 7.16 18.42 18.92
N TYR A 272 6.01 17.96 19.40
CA TYR A 272 5.45 18.40 20.68
C TYR A 272 6.35 18.06 21.86
N ALA A 273 6.94 16.85 21.87
CA ALA A 273 7.76 16.37 22.98
C ALA A 273 9.23 16.86 22.90
N PHE A 274 9.77 17.06 21.72
CA PHE A 274 11.23 17.27 21.51
C PHE A 274 11.60 18.49 20.65
N GLY A 275 10.61 19.16 20.06
CA GLY A 275 10.90 20.34 19.21
C GLY A 275 10.96 21.62 20.03
N ASP A 276 11.88 22.52 19.71
CA ASP A 276 12.12 23.77 20.44
C ASP A 276 11.09 24.85 20.12
N ALA A 277 10.57 24.90 18.88
CA ALA A 277 9.60 25.91 18.46
C ALA A 277 8.23 25.70 19.12
N PRO A 278 7.55 26.76 19.59
CA PRO A 278 6.25 26.66 20.24
C PRO A 278 5.11 26.27 19.29
N ALA A 279 5.31 26.45 17.98
CA ALA A 279 4.34 26.10 16.97
C ALA A 279 5.05 25.54 15.73
N ALA A 280 4.31 24.70 14.97
CA ALA A 280 4.76 24.13 13.70
C ALA A 280 3.63 24.09 12.66
N VAL A 281 4.02 24.02 11.38
CA VAL A 281 3.12 23.91 10.21
C VAL A 281 3.74 22.99 9.18
N GLY A 282 2.91 22.27 8.40
CA GLY A 282 3.35 21.49 7.26
C GLY A 282 3.03 20.01 7.33
N ALA A 283 2.92 19.38 6.16
CA ALA A 283 2.64 17.95 6.00
C ALA A 283 3.92 17.08 6.11
N SER A 284 5.08 17.69 6.32
CA SER A 284 6.38 17.03 6.16
C SER A 284 6.57 15.82 7.10
N GLY A 285 6.10 15.87 8.34
CA GLY A 285 6.16 14.73 9.27
C GLY A 285 5.42 13.49 8.70
N ALA A 286 4.22 13.67 8.16
CA ALA A 286 3.48 12.60 7.49
C ALA A 286 4.22 12.07 6.25
N ILE A 287 4.77 12.98 5.43
CA ILE A 287 5.50 12.65 4.19
C ILE A 287 6.78 11.86 4.50
N PHE A 288 7.55 12.26 5.51
CA PHE A 288 8.70 11.48 5.97
C PHE A 288 8.31 10.09 6.44
N GLY A 289 7.12 9.96 7.07
CA GLY A 289 6.56 8.65 7.39
C GLY A 289 6.27 7.81 6.14
N LEU A 290 5.65 8.38 5.11
CA LEU A 290 5.43 7.68 3.84
C LEU A 290 6.76 7.26 3.18
N PHE A 291 7.79 8.09 3.25
CA PHE A 291 9.13 7.71 2.82
C PHE A 291 9.70 6.54 3.62
N GLY A 292 9.52 6.55 4.94
CA GLY A 292 9.90 5.44 5.82
C GLY A 292 9.24 4.12 5.43
N ILE A 293 7.93 4.13 5.14
CA ILE A 293 7.17 2.97 4.66
C ILE A 293 7.75 2.44 3.35
N LEU A 294 7.97 3.31 2.37
CA LEU A 294 8.53 2.92 1.07
C LEU A 294 9.94 2.35 1.22
N PHE A 295 10.76 2.96 2.06
CA PHE A 295 12.12 2.48 2.33
C PHE A 295 12.10 1.10 2.98
N ALA A 296 11.31 0.89 4.03
CA ALA A 296 11.15 -0.41 4.68
C ALA A 296 10.63 -1.47 3.70
N ALA A 297 9.58 -1.15 2.93
CA ALA A 297 9.04 -2.04 1.92
C ALA A 297 10.08 -2.44 0.88
N SER A 298 10.97 -1.53 0.46
CA SER A 298 12.02 -1.80 -0.51
C SER A 298 13.09 -2.77 0.01
N ARG A 299 13.33 -2.79 1.32
CA ARG A 299 14.34 -3.64 1.96
C ARG A 299 13.80 -5.00 2.36
N THR A 300 12.59 -5.02 2.93
CA THR A 300 11.99 -6.24 3.50
C THR A 300 11.30 -7.10 2.45
N HIS A 301 10.70 -6.45 1.42
CA HIS A 301 9.89 -7.11 0.40
C HIS A 301 10.52 -7.04 -1.00
N ASN A 302 11.84 -7.07 -1.05
CA ASN A 302 12.69 -6.85 -2.22
C ASN A 302 12.32 -7.68 -3.49
N PRO A 303 11.90 -8.96 -3.41
CA PRO A 303 11.49 -9.70 -4.62
C PRO A 303 10.16 -9.22 -5.21
N LEU A 304 9.39 -8.42 -4.47
CA LEU A 304 8.07 -7.94 -4.87
C LEU A 304 8.12 -6.57 -5.59
N ILE A 305 9.27 -5.88 -5.59
CA ILE A 305 9.41 -4.51 -6.11
C ILE A 305 10.21 -4.52 -7.41
N ASP A 306 9.60 -4.04 -8.49
CA ASP A 306 10.20 -3.91 -9.82
C ASP A 306 11.47 -3.01 -9.82
N ARG A 307 12.41 -3.27 -10.77
CA ARG A 307 13.66 -2.49 -10.91
C ARG A 307 13.43 -0.99 -11.02
N ARG A 308 12.35 -0.57 -11.68
CA ARG A 308 12.00 0.84 -11.88
C ARG A 308 11.54 1.49 -10.57
N ALA A 309 10.73 0.78 -9.78
CA ALA A 309 10.34 1.22 -8.45
C ALA A 309 11.54 1.28 -7.49
N ARG A 310 12.50 0.34 -7.59
CA ARG A 310 13.75 0.38 -6.81
C ARG A 310 14.62 1.60 -7.10
N SER A 311 14.72 2.01 -8.36
CA SER A 311 15.44 3.22 -8.74
C SER A 311 14.79 4.48 -8.13
N LEU A 312 13.46 4.56 -8.18
CA LEU A 312 12.70 5.65 -7.54
C LEU A 312 12.88 5.65 -6.01
N LEU A 313 12.88 4.47 -5.39
CA LEU A 313 13.10 4.32 -3.94
C LEU A 313 14.52 4.70 -3.52
N GLY A 314 15.52 4.47 -4.38
CA GLY A 314 16.89 4.96 -4.16
C GLY A 314 16.95 6.49 -4.17
N GLN A 315 16.23 7.14 -5.10
CA GLN A 315 16.12 8.60 -5.15
C GLN A 315 15.39 9.16 -3.91
N ILE A 316 14.36 8.48 -3.42
CA ILE A 316 13.65 8.84 -2.18
C ILE A 316 14.61 8.79 -0.98
N GLY A 317 15.44 7.75 -0.87
CA GLY A 317 16.46 7.68 0.18
C GLY A 317 17.44 8.87 0.16
N THR A 318 17.86 9.28 -1.02
CA THR A 318 18.71 10.46 -1.20
C THR A 318 17.98 11.75 -0.81
N LEU A 319 16.70 11.89 -1.19
CA LEU A 319 15.88 13.05 -0.79
C LEU A 319 15.68 13.13 0.72
N ILE A 320 15.43 11.99 1.39
CA ILE A 320 15.36 11.93 2.86
C ILE A 320 16.67 12.45 3.47
N LEU A 321 17.80 11.91 3.00
CA LEU A 321 19.11 12.27 3.53
C LEU A 321 19.40 13.77 3.34
N ILE A 322 19.18 14.30 2.14
CA ILE A 322 19.38 15.72 1.84
C ILE A 322 18.51 16.60 2.74
N ASN A 323 17.23 16.27 2.89
CA ASN A 323 16.31 17.05 3.73
C ASN A 323 16.71 17.00 5.21
N LEU A 324 17.16 15.85 5.73
CA LEU A 324 17.67 15.74 7.10
C LEU A 324 18.95 16.56 7.27
N VAL A 325 19.90 16.44 6.35
CA VAL A 325 21.17 17.22 6.41
C VAL A 325 20.88 18.72 6.39
N ILE A 326 20.02 19.19 5.48
CA ILE A 326 19.62 20.59 5.42
C ILE A 326 18.88 21.01 6.70
N GLY A 327 17.97 20.19 7.21
CA GLY A 327 17.25 20.47 8.45
C GLY A 327 18.18 20.60 9.66
N PHE A 328 19.17 19.71 9.80
CA PHE A 328 20.14 19.76 10.89
C PHE A 328 21.23 20.82 10.70
N SER A 329 21.39 21.39 9.50
CA SER A 329 22.37 22.44 9.24
C SER A 329 22.01 23.81 9.85
N GLY A 330 20.77 23.97 10.31
CA GLY A 330 20.27 25.25 10.84
C GLY A 330 20.01 26.34 9.78
N PHE A 331 20.21 26.03 8.50
CA PHE A 331 19.96 26.96 7.39
C PHE A 331 18.48 27.29 7.18
N LEU A 332 17.62 26.36 7.52
CA LEU A 332 16.17 26.49 7.40
C LEU A 332 15.53 26.16 8.76
N ASN A 333 14.49 26.89 9.13
CA ASN A 333 13.67 26.58 10.32
C ASN A 333 12.82 25.33 10.04
N VAL A 334 13.45 24.16 10.13
CA VAL A 334 12.83 22.87 9.86
C VAL A 334 12.59 22.13 11.17
N ASP A 335 11.39 21.62 11.35
CA ASP A 335 11.06 20.78 12.51
C ASP A 335 11.62 19.36 12.34
N ASN A 336 12.91 19.21 12.73
CA ASN A 336 13.59 17.93 12.63
C ASN A 336 12.96 16.85 13.52
N ALA A 337 12.40 17.23 14.67
CA ALA A 337 11.72 16.29 15.55
C ALA A 337 10.50 15.68 14.85
N ALA A 338 9.71 16.51 14.15
CA ALA A 338 8.57 16.02 13.35
C ALA A 338 9.03 15.08 12.22
N HIS A 339 10.11 15.42 11.51
CA HIS A 339 10.63 14.58 10.42
C HIS A 339 11.10 13.21 10.92
N VAL A 340 11.89 13.19 12.00
CA VAL A 340 12.39 11.94 12.59
C VAL A 340 11.25 11.11 13.17
N GLY A 341 10.32 11.72 13.89
CA GLY A 341 9.15 11.02 14.45
C GLY A 341 8.29 10.36 13.38
N GLY A 342 7.97 11.10 12.31
CA GLY A 342 7.24 10.56 11.17
C GLY A 342 8.00 9.43 10.49
N LEU A 343 9.30 9.62 10.19
CA LEU A 343 10.15 8.61 9.55
C LEU A 343 10.22 7.31 10.35
N LEU A 344 10.42 7.38 11.67
CA LEU A 344 10.49 6.20 12.54
C LEU A 344 9.15 5.43 12.57
N ALA A 345 8.03 6.15 12.68
CA ALA A 345 6.70 5.53 12.59
C ALA A 345 6.48 4.86 11.24
N GLY A 346 6.88 5.51 10.15
CA GLY A 346 6.79 4.96 8.81
C GLY A 346 7.66 3.74 8.60
N LEU A 347 8.90 3.74 9.07
CA LEU A 347 9.77 2.56 9.06
C LEU A 347 9.13 1.40 9.81
N TRP A 348 8.63 1.65 11.03
CA TRP A 348 7.94 0.66 11.85
C TRP A 348 6.76 0.03 11.12
N LEU A 349 5.85 0.87 10.59
CA LEU A 349 4.68 0.41 9.85
C LEU A 349 5.06 -0.36 8.58
N GLY A 350 6.06 0.09 7.84
CA GLY A 350 6.54 -0.54 6.62
C GLY A 350 7.23 -1.90 6.84
N PHE A 351 7.88 -2.10 7.99
CA PHE A 351 8.42 -3.41 8.38
C PHE A 351 7.33 -4.40 8.79
N LEU A 352 6.25 -3.90 9.42
CA LEU A 352 5.16 -4.75 9.89
C LEU A 352 4.16 -5.13 8.80
N MET A 353 3.91 -4.21 7.88
CA MET A 353 2.85 -4.34 6.88
C MET A 353 3.40 -4.83 5.54
N VAL A 354 2.99 -6.03 5.14
CA VAL A 354 3.35 -6.58 3.83
C VAL A 354 2.51 -5.91 2.74
N PRO A 355 3.12 -5.38 1.65
CA PRO A 355 2.38 -4.83 0.53
C PRO A 355 1.49 -5.91 -0.11
N GLY A 356 0.16 -5.76 -0.02
CA GLY A 356 -0.80 -6.74 -0.53
C GLY A 356 -1.09 -6.62 -2.03
N ARG A 357 -0.53 -5.61 -2.72
CA ARG A 357 -0.90 -5.25 -4.09
C ARG A 357 0.27 -5.06 -5.02
N VAL A 358 1.31 -5.88 -4.89
CA VAL A 358 2.44 -5.80 -5.82
C VAL A 358 2.19 -6.74 -7.00
N PRO A 359 1.80 -6.23 -8.18
CA PRO A 359 1.88 -7.00 -9.40
C PRO A 359 3.36 -7.08 -9.81
N THR A 360 4.04 -8.13 -9.40
CA THR A 360 5.34 -8.47 -10.01
C THR A 360 5.07 -9.21 -11.31
N LEU A 361 5.91 -9.00 -12.34
CA LEU A 361 5.93 -9.86 -13.51
C LEU A 361 5.96 -11.35 -13.09
N LYS A 362 6.68 -11.67 -12.02
CA LYS A 362 6.76 -13.01 -11.46
C LYS A 362 5.44 -13.48 -10.82
N SER A 363 4.63 -12.58 -10.22
CA SER A 363 3.29 -12.91 -9.71
C SER A 363 2.24 -13.04 -10.80
N LEU A 364 2.51 -12.53 -12.01
CA LEU A 364 1.68 -12.77 -13.19
C LEU A 364 1.85 -14.23 -13.70
N TRP A 365 2.99 -14.84 -13.42
CA TRP A 365 3.36 -16.18 -13.89
C TRP A 365 3.38 -17.23 -12.78
N GLN A 366 3.58 -16.82 -11.51
CA GLN A 366 3.40 -17.70 -10.37
C GLN A 366 1.91 -17.74 -10.03
N ARG A 367 1.39 -18.95 -9.82
CA ARG A 367 0.06 -19.15 -9.24
C ARG A 367 -0.10 -18.24 -8.03
N PRO A 368 -1.31 -17.69 -7.78
CA PRO A 368 -1.67 -17.32 -6.43
C PRO A 368 -1.37 -18.56 -5.58
N ALA A 369 -0.46 -18.44 -4.63
CA ALA A 369 -0.38 -19.43 -3.57
C ALA A 369 -1.81 -19.67 -3.12
N GLN A 370 -2.24 -20.93 -3.13
CA GLN A 370 -3.59 -21.29 -2.71
C GLN A 370 -3.85 -20.51 -1.43
N THR A 371 -4.98 -19.82 -1.40
CA THR A 371 -5.34 -18.98 -0.26
C THR A 371 -5.20 -19.84 0.99
N PRO A 372 -4.33 -19.51 1.95
CA PRO A 372 -4.17 -20.34 3.13
C PRO A 372 -5.54 -20.54 3.78
N PRO A 373 -5.86 -21.72 4.31
CA PRO A 373 -7.14 -21.97 4.96
C PRO A 373 -7.41 -20.89 6.00
N ALA A 374 -8.68 -20.58 6.21
CA ALA A 374 -9.13 -19.44 7.04
C ALA A 374 -8.46 -19.35 8.44
N ALA A 375 -8.00 -20.47 8.98
CA ALA A 375 -7.28 -20.57 10.25
C ALA A 375 -5.92 -19.83 10.23
N SER A 376 -5.25 -19.72 9.07
CA SER A 376 -3.96 -19.03 8.99
C SER A 376 -4.08 -17.51 8.85
N ARG A 377 -5.26 -17.00 8.49
CA ARG A 377 -5.52 -15.54 8.39
C ARG A 377 -5.51 -14.86 9.75
N SER A 378 -5.94 -15.53 10.81
CA SER A 378 -5.96 -14.96 12.16
C SER A 378 -4.56 -14.67 12.69
N GLY A 379 -3.58 -15.57 12.45
CA GLY A 379 -2.19 -15.38 12.84
C GLY A 379 -1.46 -14.33 12.01
N ALA A 380 -1.79 -14.21 10.72
CA ALA A 380 -1.17 -13.24 9.82
C ALA A 380 -1.58 -11.78 10.13
N MET A 381 -2.77 -11.57 10.70
CA MET A 381 -3.25 -10.25 11.10
C MET A 381 -2.78 -9.81 12.50
N LEU A 382 -2.39 -10.75 13.36
CA LEU A 382 -2.06 -10.45 14.76
C LEU A 382 -0.83 -9.53 14.89
N ARG A 383 0.24 -9.82 14.16
CA ARG A 383 1.48 -9.02 14.21
C ARG A 383 1.28 -7.56 13.77
N PRO A 384 0.67 -7.28 12.58
CA PRO A 384 0.40 -5.90 12.18
C PRO A 384 -0.51 -5.17 13.17
N THR A 385 -1.56 -5.82 13.69
CA THR A 385 -2.48 -5.21 14.66
C THR A 385 -1.76 -4.85 15.95
N LEU A 386 -0.97 -5.76 16.53
CA LEU A 386 -0.17 -5.50 17.73
C LEU A 386 0.83 -4.36 17.50
N GLY A 387 1.44 -4.29 16.32
CA GLY A 387 2.38 -3.22 16.00
C GLY A 387 1.72 -1.84 15.87
N VAL A 388 0.51 -1.77 15.31
CA VAL A 388 -0.27 -0.52 15.28
C VAL A 388 -0.69 -0.11 16.70
N VAL A 389 -1.14 -1.06 17.51
CA VAL A 389 -1.49 -0.80 18.91
C VAL A 389 -0.27 -0.28 19.69
N ALA A 390 0.89 -0.90 19.53
CA ALA A 390 2.13 -0.45 20.17
C ALA A 390 2.51 0.98 19.76
N LEU A 391 2.37 1.33 18.46
CA LEU A 391 2.58 2.69 17.97
C LEU A 391 1.60 3.68 18.62
N VAL A 392 0.31 3.35 18.64
CA VAL A 392 -0.71 4.22 19.27
C VAL A 392 -0.43 4.44 20.76
N LEU A 393 -0.03 3.40 21.49
CA LEU A 393 0.37 3.51 22.89
C LEU A 393 1.62 4.38 23.05
N ALA A 394 2.62 4.24 22.15
CA ALA A 394 3.81 5.09 22.18
C ALA A 394 3.46 6.56 21.92
N LEU A 395 2.52 6.84 21.00
CA LEU A 395 2.02 8.19 20.76
C LEU A 395 1.28 8.76 21.97
N ALA A 396 0.43 7.97 22.62
CA ALA A 396 -0.25 8.39 23.84
C ALA A 396 0.75 8.73 24.97
N MET A 397 1.78 7.90 25.15
CA MET A 397 2.86 8.19 26.11
C MET A 397 3.64 9.46 25.73
N GLY A 398 3.90 9.68 24.44
CA GLY A 398 4.54 10.89 23.95
C GLY A 398 3.74 12.16 24.22
N ILE A 399 2.41 12.10 24.10
CA ILE A 399 1.51 13.20 24.45
C ILE A 399 1.60 13.51 25.94
N VAL A 400 1.56 12.50 26.80
CA VAL A 400 1.66 12.67 28.26
C VAL A 400 3.03 13.25 28.64
N ALA A 401 4.11 12.70 28.09
CA ALA A 401 5.46 13.20 28.36
C ALA A 401 5.67 14.64 27.86
N GLY A 402 5.19 14.97 26.66
CA GLY A 402 5.22 16.32 26.12
C GLY A 402 4.41 17.29 26.98
N GLY A 403 3.22 16.89 27.45
CA GLY A 403 2.40 17.70 28.37
C GLY A 403 3.15 18.08 29.63
N SER A 404 3.80 17.14 30.29
CA SER A 404 4.58 17.41 31.53
C SER A 404 5.74 18.39 31.30
N THR A 405 6.40 18.35 30.13
CA THR A 405 7.50 19.32 29.81
C THR A 405 6.95 20.73 29.59
N TRP A 406 5.80 20.87 28.92
CA TRP A 406 5.17 22.16 28.67
C TRP A 406 4.58 22.75 29.95
N ASP A 407 4.00 21.95 30.82
CA ASP A 407 3.52 22.41 32.14
C ASP A 407 4.68 22.88 33.01
N ALA A 408 5.79 22.16 33.04
CA ALA A 408 6.99 22.58 33.75
C ALA A 408 7.56 23.91 33.19
N ALA A 409 7.59 24.08 31.86
CA ALA A 409 8.03 25.31 31.23
C ALA A 409 7.10 26.50 31.53
N ARG A 410 5.79 26.29 31.63
CA ARG A 410 4.81 27.31 32.06
C ARG A 410 5.06 27.71 33.52
N LEU A 411 5.25 26.77 34.42
CA LEU A 411 5.51 27.02 35.83
C LEU A 411 6.82 27.75 36.06
N SER A 412 7.84 27.54 35.24
CA SER A 412 9.12 28.23 35.28
C SER A 412 9.12 29.61 34.62
N GLY A 413 8.01 30.01 33.96
CA GLY A 413 7.89 31.25 33.21
C GLY A 413 8.68 31.28 31.87
N GLN A 414 9.14 30.12 31.41
CA GLN A 414 9.90 29.98 30.17
C GLN A 414 9.01 29.72 28.95
N ALA A 415 7.77 29.25 29.15
CA ALA A 415 6.83 29.03 28.05
C ALA A 415 5.97 30.27 27.80
N PRO A 416 5.69 30.65 26.55
CA PRO A 416 4.69 31.66 26.26
C PRO A 416 3.33 31.18 26.74
N SER A 417 2.61 32.03 27.47
CA SER A 417 1.22 31.77 27.84
C SER A 417 0.38 31.62 26.58
N ALA A 418 -0.44 30.56 26.46
CA ALA A 418 -1.42 30.46 25.37
C ALA A 418 -2.25 31.75 25.35
N PRO A 419 -2.45 32.41 24.22
CA PRO A 419 -3.36 33.54 24.13
C PRO A 419 -4.75 33.02 24.49
N SER A 420 -5.28 33.44 25.64
CA SER A 420 -6.67 33.13 25.95
C SER A 420 -7.54 33.66 24.82
N THR A 421 -8.54 32.91 24.38
CA THR A 421 -9.49 33.36 23.35
C THR A 421 -10.10 34.71 23.69
N ALA A 422 -10.22 35.04 24.97
CA ALA A 422 -10.61 36.35 25.48
C ALA A 422 -9.55 37.45 25.16
N SER A 423 -8.24 37.17 25.27
CA SER A 423 -7.20 38.15 24.99
C SER A 423 -6.97 38.34 23.47
N ALA A 424 -7.15 37.29 22.67
CA ALA A 424 -7.13 37.38 21.21
C ALA A 424 -8.29 38.25 20.67
N ASN A 425 -9.49 38.09 21.25
CA ASN A 425 -10.65 38.91 20.92
C ASN A 425 -10.50 40.37 21.42
N ALA A 426 -9.92 40.58 22.58
CA ALA A 426 -9.63 41.92 23.10
C ALA A 426 -8.56 42.62 22.26
N SER A 427 -7.50 41.93 21.83
CA SER A 427 -6.45 42.51 20.99
C SER A 427 -6.92 42.74 19.55
N ALA A 428 -7.85 41.94 19.03
CA ALA A 428 -8.51 42.18 17.73
C ALA A 428 -9.46 43.37 17.79
N ALA A 429 -10.23 43.51 18.86
CA ALA A 429 -11.09 44.66 19.12
C ALA A 429 -10.30 45.96 19.28
N ALA A 430 -9.17 45.93 20.02
CA ALA A 430 -8.30 47.09 20.18
C ALA A 430 -7.67 47.53 18.86
N ARG A 431 -7.20 46.61 18.02
CA ARG A 431 -6.64 46.91 16.68
C ARG A 431 -7.72 47.45 15.71
N SER A 432 -8.95 46.97 15.79
CA SER A 432 -10.08 47.50 15.02
C SER A 432 -10.40 48.91 15.45
N ALA A 433 -10.38 49.24 16.76
CA ALA A 433 -10.59 50.58 17.28
C ALA A 433 -9.47 51.56 16.84
N ASP A 434 -8.20 51.13 16.87
CA ASP A 434 -7.06 51.95 16.41
C ASP A 434 -7.09 52.19 14.91
N SER A 435 -7.52 51.23 14.09
CA SER A 435 -7.71 51.39 12.65
C SER A 435 -8.81 52.39 12.33
N VAL A 436 -9.92 52.34 13.03
CA VAL A 436 -11.04 53.30 12.88
C VAL A 436 -10.60 54.73 13.34
N ALA A 437 -9.88 54.82 14.46
CA ALA A 437 -9.37 56.10 14.94
C ALA A 437 -8.33 56.71 13.99
N SER A 438 -7.46 55.92 13.38
CA SER A 438 -6.51 56.40 12.39
C SER A 438 -7.17 56.86 11.09
N SER A 439 -8.20 56.16 10.60
CA SER A 439 -8.97 56.57 9.41
C SER A 439 -9.75 57.86 9.66
N MET A 440 -10.38 58.02 10.81
CA MET A 440 -11.07 59.27 11.19
C MET A 440 -10.12 60.45 11.35
N SER A 441 -8.88 60.23 11.79
CA SER A 441 -7.88 61.27 11.92
C SER A 441 -7.28 61.69 10.56
N SER A 442 -7.23 60.79 9.58
CA SER A 442 -6.81 61.09 8.20
C SER A 442 -7.87 61.89 7.44
N ASP A 443 -9.16 61.55 7.61
CA ASP A 443 -10.27 62.26 7.00
C ASP A 443 -10.43 63.67 7.57
N ALA A 444 -10.24 63.83 8.89
CA ALA A 444 -10.27 65.16 9.55
C ALA A 444 -9.12 66.07 9.06
N ARG A 445 -7.96 65.51 8.72
CA ARG A 445 -6.82 66.28 8.13
C ARG A 445 -7.08 66.63 6.67
N SER A 446 -7.71 65.74 5.89
CA SER A 446 -8.12 65.99 4.49
C SER A 446 -9.17 67.10 4.37
N ILE A 447 -10.10 67.20 5.31
CA ILE A 447 -11.12 68.25 5.35
C ILE A 447 -10.50 69.59 5.73
N ARG A 448 -9.54 69.65 6.65
CA ARG A 448 -8.83 70.88 7.03
C ARG A 448 -7.89 71.46 5.96
N SER A 449 -7.49 70.68 4.97
CA SER A 449 -6.65 71.13 3.85
C SER A 449 -7.46 71.63 2.64
N ARG A 450 -8.78 71.54 2.69
CA ARG A 450 -9.70 71.97 1.64
C ARG A 450 -10.57 73.19 2.00
N ILE A 451 -10.37 73.74 3.23
CA ILE A 451 -10.90 75.04 3.65
C ILE A 451 -9.69 76.00 3.76
#